data_9740abc488dc1d740f992f77081383dc
#
_entry.id   9740abc488dc1d740f992f77081383dc
#
_cell.length_a   1.000
_cell.length_b   1.000
_cell.length_c   1.000
_cell.angle_alpha   90.00
_cell.angle_beta   90.00
_cell.angle_gamma   90.00
#
_symmetry.space_group_name_H-M   'P 1'
#
loop_
_entity.id
_entity.type
_entity.pdbx_description
1 polymer ?
#
loop_
_entity_poly.entity_id
_entity_poly.type
_entity_poly.pdbx_seq_one_letter_code
_entity_poly.pdbx_strand_id
1 'polypeptide(L)' 'MAQATLTARVDAADKINFDAFCSNVGLNTSTAINLFVKAVLRENRIPFEITQNLTP' A
#
# COMPACT_ATOMS: atom_id res chain seq x y z
N MET A 1 -1.09 2.78 -22.35
CA MET A 1 -0.81 3.72 -21.28
C MET A 1 0.56 3.50 -20.71
N ALA A 2 1.27 4.57 -20.48
CA ALA A 2 2.60 4.48 -19.89
C ALA A 2 2.51 4.11 -18.43
N GLN A 3 3.48 3.34 -17.98
CA GLN A 3 3.59 2.96 -16.58
C GLN A 3 4.74 3.71 -15.94
N ALA A 4 4.61 3.99 -14.68
CA ALA A 4 5.64 4.67 -13.92
C ALA A 4 5.88 3.90 -12.63
N THR A 5 7.05 4.12 -12.04
CA THR A 5 7.41 3.46 -10.81
C THR A 5 7.09 4.36 -9.63
N LEU A 6 6.47 3.78 -8.62
CA LEU A 6 6.19 4.46 -7.36
C LEU A 6 6.99 3.76 -6.28
N THR A 7 7.79 4.51 -5.53
CA THR A 7 8.61 3.92 -4.48
C THR A 7 8.33 4.59 -3.15
N ALA A 8 8.58 3.85 -2.08
CA ALA A 8 8.41 4.35 -0.74
C ALA A 8 9.36 3.60 0.18
N ARG A 9 9.73 4.24 1.27
CA ARG A 9 10.52 3.61 2.30
C ARG A 9 9.61 3.14 3.41
N VAL A 10 9.80 1.90 3.84
CA VAL A 10 9.05 1.35 4.96
C VAL A 10 10.02 0.65 5.90
N ASP A 11 9.59 0.49 7.13
CA ASP A 11 10.36 -0.24 8.12
C ASP A 11 10.53 -1.69 7.66
N ALA A 12 11.71 -2.27 7.92
CA ALA A 12 12.01 -3.61 7.42
C ALA A 12 11.03 -4.65 7.96
N ALA A 13 10.67 -4.54 9.23
CA ALA A 13 9.71 -5.48 9.83
C ALA A 13 8.34 -5.33 9.18
N ASP A 14 7.94 -4.10 8.89
CA ASP A 14 6.65 -3.85 8.24
C ASP A 14 6.64 -4.43 6.83
N LYS A 15 7.75 -4.32 6.12
CA LYS A 15 7.82 -4.89 4.78
C LYS A 15 7.64 -6.40 4.81
N ILE A 16 8.30 -7.06 5.74
CA ILE A 16 8.18 -8.52 5.87
C ILE A 16 6.73 -8.89 6.17
N ASN A 17 6.12 -8.19 7.11
CA ASN A 17 4.74 -8.49 7.49
C ASN A 17 3.76 -8.21 6.35
N PHE A 18 4.00 -7.15 5.60
CA PHE A 18 3.15 -6.83 4.47
C PHE A 18 3.28 -7.86 3.37
N ASP A 19 4.51 -8.30 3.08
CA ASP A 19 4.74 -9.33 2.09
C ASP A 19 4.02 -10.63 2.48
N ALA A 20 4.09 -10.99 3.76
CA ALA A 20 3.41 -12.18 4.25
C ALA A 20 1.90 -12.06 4.12
N PHE A 21 1.34 -10.91 4.45
CA PHE A 21 -0.09 -10.68 4.31
C PHE A 21 -0.51 -10.82 2.85
N CYS A 22 0.23 -10.19 1.95
CA CYS A 22 -0.11 -10.26 0.53
C CYS A 22 -0.07 -11.70 0.02
N SER A 23 0.93 -12.45 0.44
CA SER A 23 1.04 -13.86 0.05
C SER A 23 -0.16 -14.66 0.55
N ASN A 24 -0.60 -14.38 1.78
CA ASN A 24 -1.72 -15.12 2.37
C ASN A 24 -3.04 -14.87 1.66
N VAL A 25 -3.19 -13.70 1.06
CA VAL A 25 -4.43 -13.39 0.34
C VAL A 25 -4.29 -13.55 -1.17
N GLY A 26 -3.14 -14.06 -1.62
CA GLY A 26 -2.95 -14.36 -3.04
C GLY A 26 -2.57 -13.17 -3.89
N LEU A 27 -1.97 -12.14 -3.28
CA LEU A 27 -1.52 -10.96 -4.00
C LEU A 27 -0.01 -10.87 -3.96
N ASN A 28 0.57 -10.16 -4.93
CA ASN A 28 1.94 -9.71 -4.77
C ASN A 28 1.92 -8.26 -4.30
N THR A 29 3.07 -7.78 -3.82
CA THR A 29 3.11 -6.45 -3.21
C THR A 29 2.81 -5.34 -4.22
N SER A 30 3.26 -5.49 -5.45
CA SER A 30 2.98 -4.48 -6.48
C SER A 30 1.50 -4.35 -6.75
N THR A 31 0.80 -5.48 -6.84
CA THR A 31 -0.64 -5.48 -7.05
C THR A 31 -1.36 -4.83 -5.87
N ALA A 32 -0.92 -5.14 -4.64
CA ALA A 32 -1.53 -4.56 -3.45
C ALA A 32 -1.39 -3.04 -3.44
N ILE A 33 -0.21 -2.55 -3.79
CA ILE A 33 0.03 -1.11 -3.85
C ILE A 33 -0.83 -0.48 -4.93
N ASN A 34 -0.94 -1.11 -6.09
CA ASN A 34 -1.80 -0.62 -7.16
C ASN A 34 -3.26 -0.52 -6.73
N LEU A 35 -3.72 -1.52 -6.01
CA LEU A 35 -5.10 -1.51 -5.51
C LEU A 35 -5.34 -0.34 -4.57
N PHE A 36 -4.36 -0.05 -3.71
CA PHE A 36 -4.46 1.09 -2.82
C PHE A 36 -4.53 2.39 -3.62
N VAL A 37 -3.64 2.56 -4.59
CA VAL A 37 -3.63 3.76 -5.41
C VAL A 37 -4.96 3.94 -6.11
N LYS A 38 -5.48 2.88 -6.71
CA LYS A 38 -6.76 2.97 -7.41
C LYS A 38 -7.91 3.28 -6.45
N ALA A 39 -7.87 2.73 -5.25
CA ALA A 39 -8.91 3.02 -4.26
C ALA A 39 -8.89 4.49 -3.87
N VAL A 40 -7.70 5.05 -3.65
CA VAL A 40 -7.57 6.46 -3.30
C VAL A 40 -8.12 7.35 -4.42
N LEU A 41 -7.78 7.02 -5.66
CA LEU A 41 -8.21 7.83 -6.79
C LEU A 41 -9.70 7.72 -7.03
N ARG A 42 -10.27 6.53 -6.83
CA ARG A 42 -11.70 6.33 -7.02
C ARG A 42 -12.51 7.09 -5.98
N GLU A 43 -12.07 7.03 -4.72
CA GLU A 43 -12.76 7.67 -3.62
C GLU A 43 -12.37 9.14 -3.46
N ASN A 44 -11.26 9.51 -4.08
CA ASN A 44 -10.66 10.83 -3.96
C ASN A 44 -10.36 11.16 -2.50
N ARG A 45 -9.95 10.13 -1.75
CA ARG A 45 -9.57 10.26 -0.34
C ARG A 45 -8.78 9.04 0.07
N ILE A 46 -8.02 9.19 1.15
CA ILE A 46 -7.37 8.03 1.77
C ILE A 46 -8.46 7.24 2.50
N PRO A 47 -8.54 5.92 2.27
CA PRO A 47 -9.64 5.11 2.82
C PRO A 47 -9.46 4.75 4.31
N PHE A 48 -8.82 5.61 5.07
CA PHE A 48 -8.72 5.49 6.51
C PHE A 48 -8.39 6.86 7.07
N GLU A 49 -8.59 7.00 8.37
CA GLU A 49 -8.38 8.28 9.02
C GLU A 49 -6.88 8.54 9.21
N ILE A 50 -6.47 9.76 8.87
CA ILE A 50 -5.08 10.18 9.05
C ILE A 50 -5.01 10.92 10.38
N THR A 51 -4.27 10.35 11.34
CA THR A 51 -4.11 10.93 12.66
C THR A 51 -2.63 10.93 13.04
N GLN A 52 -2.32 11.63 14.12
CA GLN A 52 -0.96 11.63 14.61
C GLN A 52 -0.53 10.25 15.10
N ASN A 53 -1.49 9.42 15.49
CA ASN A 53 -1.17 8.09 16.00
C ASN A 53 -0.67 7.16 14.91
N LEU A 54 -0.88 7.49 13.65
CA LEU A 54 -0.39 6.70 12.53
C LEU A 54 1.06 6.98 12.21
N THR A 55 1.63 8.00 12.80
CA THR A 55 3.02 8.36 12.58
C THR A 55 3.92 7.45 13.41
N PRO A 56 4.92 6.82 12.82
CA PRO A 56 5.84 5.96 13.56
C PRO A 56 6.64 6.75 14.57
#